data_00a3cf470a109187daa4015a5d67e21f
#
_entry.id   00a3cf470a109187daa4015a5d67e21f
#
_cell.length_a   1.000
_cell.length_b   1.000
_cell.length_c   1.000
_cell.angle_alpha   90.00
_cell.angle_beta   90.00
_cell.angle_gamma   90.00
#
_symmetry.space_group_name_H-M   'P 1'
#
loop_
_entity.id
_entity.type
_entity.pdbx_description
1 polymer ?
#
loop_
_entity_poly.entity_id
_entity_poly.type
_entity_poly.pdbx_seq_one_letter_code
_entity_poly.pdbx_strand_id
1 'polypeptide(L)' 'MKTEDYYLKRLIAVHNNYEDDIELSHVYSDELLADILRDLGWNKMADEYESTYKWYA' A
#
# COMPACT_ATOMS: atom_id res chain seq x y z
N MET A 1 9.15 2.25 -14.07
CA MET A 1 8.94 2.31 -12.62
C MET A 1 8.61 3.72 -12.21
N LYS A 2 7.67 3.90 -11.30
CA LYS A 2 7.28 5.24 -10.86
C LYS A 2 8.25 5.77 -9.81
N THR A 3 8.26 7.10 -9.66
CA THR A 3 9.18 7.77 -8.73
C THR A 3 8.69 7.70 -7.29
N GLU A 4 9.60 7.96 -6.36
CA GLU A 4 9.25 8.07 -4.95
C GLU A 4 8.17 9.15 -4.75
N ASP A 5 8.29 10.28 -5.43
CA ASP A 5 7.31 11.36 -5.31
C ASP A 5 5.90 10.90 -5.68
N TYR A 6 5.78 10.06 -6.70
CA TYR A 6 4.49 9.52 -7.09
C TYR A 6 3.86 8.74 -5.94
N TYR A 7 4.63 7.86 -5.33
CA TYR A 7 4.14 7.02 -4.23
C TYR A 7 3.93 7.84 -2.97
N LEU A 8 4.80 8.80 -2.70
CA LEU A 8 4.64 9.68 -1.55
C LEU A 8 3.33 10.45 -1.63
N LYS A 9 3.00 10.98 -2.80
CA LYS A 9 1.73 11.69 -2.98
C LYS A 9 0.53 10.78 -2.76
N ARG A 10 0.62 9.53 -3.20
CA ARG A 10 -0.44 8.56 -2.95
C ARG A 10 -0.61 8.28 -1.46
N LEU A 11 0.48 8.12 -0.74
CA LEU A 11 0.43 7.87 0.70
C LEU A 11 -0.17 9.06 1.44
N ILE A 12 0.24 10.25 1.08
CA ILE A 12 -0.31 11.48 1.69
C ILE A 12 -1.81 11.57 1.43
N ALA A 13 -2.24 11.24 0.21
CA ALA A 13 -3.67 11.24 -0.12
C ALA A 13 -4.44 10.23 0.73
N VAL A 14 -3.87 9.06 0.97
CA VAL A 14 -4.49 8.06 1.85
C VAL A 14 -4.64 8.63 3.26
N HIS A 15 -3.58 9.21 3.80
CA HIS A 15 -3.62 9.79 5.15
C HIS A 15 -4.68 10.89 5.26
N ASN A 16 -4.78 11.74 4.25
CA ASN A 16 -5.73 12.86 4.28
C ASN A 16 -7.17 12.41 4.09
N ASN A 17 -7.39 11.40 3.24
CA ASN A 17 -8.75 10.95 2.93
C ASN A 17 -9.32 10.03 4.01
N TYR A 18 -8.49 9.35 4.76
CA TYR A 18 -8.91 8.35 5.74
C TYR A 18 -8.38 8.62 7.14
N GLU A 19 -8.16 9.90 7.46
CA GLU A 19 -7.60 10.27 8.78
C GLU A 19 -8.53 9.88 9.93
N ASP A 20 -9.85 9.83 9.66
CA ASP A 20 -10.86 9.44 10.66
C ASP A 20 -11.17 7.94 10.61
N ASP A 21 -10.50 7.18 9.73
CA ASP A 21 -10.73 5.75 9.59
C ASP A 21 -9.38 5.03 9.48
N ILE A 22 -8.86 4.68 10.65
CA ILE A 22 -7.54 4.06 10.76
C ILE A 22 -7.50 2.73 10.01
N GLU A 23 -8.58 1.96 10.05
CA GLU A 23 -8.63 0.67 9.37
C GLU A 23 -8.50 0.82 7.87
N LEU A 24 -9.26 1.73 7.24
CA LEU A 24 -9.15 1.97 5.81
C LEU A 24 -7.81 2.58 5.44
N SER A 25 -7.27 3.45 6.30
CA SER A 25 -5.96 4.01 6.08
C SER A 25 -4.90 2.90 5.98
N HIS A 26 -4.94 1.92 6.86
CA HIS A 26 -4.03 0.78 6.80
C HIS A 26 -4.25 -0.07 5.56
N VAL A 27 -5.51 -0.32 5.20
CA VAL A 27 -5.84 -1.11 4.01
C VAL A 27 -5.20 -0.50 2.76
N TYR A 28 -5.41 0.80 2.55
CA TYR A 28 -4.90 1.47 1.35
C TYR A 28 -3.39 1.69 1.40
N SER A 29 -2.82 1.88 2.58
CA SER A 29 -1.36 1.96 2.73
C SER A 29 -0.72 0.61 2.38
N ASP A 30 -1.32 -0.50 2.80
CA ASP A 30 -0.82 -1.82 2.47
C ASP A 30 -0.91 -2.10 0.97
N GLU A 31 -2.00 -1.68 0.33
CA GLU A 31 -2.12 -1.80 -1.13
C GLU A 31 -1.02 -1.02 -1.84
N LEU A 32 -0.72 0.18 -1.34
CA LEU A 32 0.34 1.01 -1.91
C LEU A 32 1.69 0.32 -1.81
N LEU A 33 2.00 -0.27 -0.65
CA LEU A 33 3.26 -1.00 -0.48
C LEU A 33 3.35 -2.19 -1.42
N ALA A 34 2.24 -2.93 -1.59
CA ALA A 34 2.21 -4.04 -2.53
C ALA A 34 2.46 -3.56 -3.96
N ASP A 35 1.88 -2.42 -4.35
CA ASP A 35 2.10 -1.84 -5.67
C ASP A 35 3.56 -1.48 -5.88
N ILE A 36 4.21 -0.92 -4.86
CA ILE A 36 5.64 -0.60 -4.93
C ILE A 36 6.46 -1.86 -5.16
N LEU A 37 6.16 -2.92 -4.41
CA LEU A 37 6.86 -4.19 -4.56
C LEU A 37 6.72 -4.74 -5.99
N ARG A 38 5.52 -4.65 -6.55
CA ARG A 38 5.28 -5.13 -7.91
C ARG A 38 6.00 -4.28 -8.95
N ASP A 39 6.05 -2.97 -8.74
CA ASP A 39 6.79 -2.08 -9.64
C ASP A 39 8.29 -2.38 -9.62
N LEU A 40 8.81 -2.85 -8.48
CA LEU A 40 10.19 -3.31 -8.36
C LEU A 40 10.41 -4.69 -8.98
N GLY A 41 9.34 -5.35 -9.42
CA GLY A 41 9.42 -6.70 -9.95
C GLY A 41 9.45 -7.78 -8.89
N TRP A 42 9.19 -7.44 -7.65
CA TRP A 42 9.23 -8.37 -6.51
C TRP A 42 7.86 -8.98 -6.25
N ASN A 43 7.34 -9.66 -7.26
CA ASN A 43 5.98 -10.19 -7.19
C ASN A 43 5.79 -11.26 -6.12
N LYS A 44 6.81 -12.06 -5.86
CA LYS A 44 6.73 -13.07 -4.79
C LYS A 44 6.60 -12.42 -3.42
N MET A 45 7.33 -11.32 -3.21
CA MET A 45 7.22 -10.56 -1.97
C MET A 45 5.84 -9.94 -1.83
N ALA A 46 5.33 -9.36 -2.92
CA ALA A 46 4.01 -8.76 -2.92
C ALA A 46 2.93 -9.81 -2.62
N ASP A 47 3.03 -10.98 -3.23
CA ASP A 47 2.07 -12.06 -3.01
C ASP A 47 2.07 -12.51 -1.54
N GLU A 48 3.24 -12.68 -0.95
CA GLU A 48 3.35 -13.09 0.45
C GLU A 48 2.80 -12.00 1.37
N TYR A 49 3.12 -10.75 1.08
CA TYR A 49 2.62 -9.63 1.87
C TYR A 49 1.10 -9.54 1.80
N GLU A 50 0.52 -9.68 0.62
CA GLU A 50 -0.92 -9.60 0.43
C GLU A 50 -1.63 -10.81 1.07
N SER A 51 -1.00 -11.97 1.14
CA SER A 51 -1.60 -13.11 1.81
C SER A 51 -1.70 -12.88 3.31
N THR A 52 -0.71 -12.22 3.89
CA THR A 52 -0.74 -11.82 5.30
C THR A 52 -1.85 -10.79 5.55
N TYR A 53 -2.05 -9.90 4.60
CA TYR A 53 -3.07 -8.86 4.67
C TYR A 53 -4.46 -9.42 4.91
N LYS A 54 -4.77 -10.58 4.38
CA LYS A 54 -6.09 -11.19 4.54
C LYS A 54 -6.45 -11.51 5.97
N TRP A 55 -5.48 -11.59 6.85
CA TRP A 55 -5.71 -11.90 8.26
C TRP A 55 -6.28 -10.71 9.04
N TYR A 56 -6.24 -9.52 8.47
CA TYR A 56 -6.85 -8.34 9.11
C TYR A 56 -8.35 -8.30 8.93
N ALA A 57 -8.83 -8.97 7.95
CA ALA A 57 -10.26 -9.03 7.69
C ALA A 57 -10.89 -10.12 8.53
#